data_ca32001cc6d6c3bcd40bc4695ad7a39e
#
_entry.id   ca32001cc6d6c3bcd40bc4695ad7a39e
#
_cell.length_a   1.000
_cell.length_b   1.000
_cell.length_c   1.000
_cell.angle_alpha   90.00
_cell.angle_beta   90.00
_cell.angle_gamma   90.00
#
_symmetry.space_group_name_H-M   'P 1'
#
loop_
_entity.id
_entity.type
_entity.pdbx_description
1 polymer ?
#
loop_
_entity_poly.entity_id
_entity_poly.type
_entity_poly.pdbx_seq_one_letter_code
_entity_poly.pdbx_strand_id
1 'polypeptide(L)'
;GVDKRIDILSTAIKAKLTVFDLPELEFTYAPPFGSAKDPVNMAGYAAMNIILGQSENIQWHELADELAKGKVLLDVRNPAELIKGKFKNYQNIPLDELRERLNELDKKIQYIVSCQSGLRSYNAERILKQEGYQVKNLDGAFGLYINVTNDLIE
;
A
#
# COMPACT_ATOMS: atom_id res chain seq x y z
N GLY A 1 9.66 -16.03 14.16
CA GLY A 1 9.28 -14.78 14.85
C GLY A 1 7.83 -14.34 14.64
N VAL A 2 7.02 -15.12 13.91
CA VAL A 2 5.58 -14.85 13.73
C VAL A 2 4.84 -15.07 15.05
N ASP A 3 5.18 -16.13 15.76
CA ASP A 3 4.66 -16.49 17.08
C ASP A 3 4.74 -15.32 18.08
N LYS A 4 5.89 -14.67 18.17
CA LYS A 4 6.07 -13.51 19.04
C LYS A 4 5.10 -12.36 18.70
N ARG A 5 4.88 -12.09 17.40
CA ARG A 5 3.97 -11.02 16.98
C ARG A 5 2.53 -11.34 17.27
N ILE A 6 2.16 -12.61 17.15
CA ILE A 6 0.83 -13.08 17.55
C ILE A 6 0.64 -12.91 19.05
N ASP A 7 1.62 -13.26 19.88
CA ASP A 7 1.56 -13.10 21.34
C ASP A 7 1.47 -11.63 21.75
N ILE A 8 2.23 -10.76 21.09
CA ILE A 8 2.16 -9.31 21.35
C ILE A 8 0.76 -8.77 21.02
N LEU A 9 0.23 -9.08 19.85
CA LEU A 9 -1.11 -8.62 19.44
C LEU A 9 -2.21 -9.22 20.35
N SER A 10 -2.10 -10.48 20.71
CA SER A 10 -3.01 -11.13 21.65
C SER A 10 -3.00 -10.43 23.02
N THR A 11 -1.81 -10.10 23.52
CA THR A 11 -1.64 -9.35 24.77
C THR A 11 -2.22 -7.94 24.65
N ALA A 12 -1.96 -7.23 23.54
CA ALA A 12 -2.51 -5.90 23.28
C ALA A 12 -4.05 -5.93 23.29
N ILE A 13 -4.66 -6.89 22.61
CA ILE A 13 -6.11 -7.09 22.60
C ILE A 13 -6.64 -7.34 24.02
N LYS A 14 -5.99 -8.22 24.75
CA LYS A 14 -6.37 -8.51 26.15
C LYS A 14 -6.26 -7.30 27.06
N ALA A 15 -5.23 -6.47 26.85
CA ALA A 15 -5.03 -5.21 27.57
C ALA A 15 -5.93 -4.08 27.06
N LYS A 16 -6.76 -4.31 26.04
CA LYS A 16 -7.64 -3.31 25.41
C LYS A 16 -6.88 -2.13 24.78
N LEU A 17 -5.66 -2.38 24.30
CA LEU A 17 -4.92 -1.39 23.54
C LEU A 17 -5.61 -1.15 22.20
N THR A 18 -5.48 0.06 21.71
CA THR A 18 -6.00 0.49 20.40
C THR A 18 -4.88 0.46 19.35
N VAL A 19 -5.22 0.67 18.10
CA VAL A 19 -4.23 0.82 17.02
C VAL A 19 -3.31 2.02 17.23
N PHE A 20 -3.74 3.03 17.99
CA PHE A 20 -2.94 4.21 18.31
C PHE A 20 -1.86 3.91 19.36
N ASP A 21 -2.05 2.88 20.16
CA ASP A 21 -1.09 2.45 21.17
C ASP A 21 0.01 1.56 20.57
N LEU A 22 -0.29 0.81 19.49
CA LEU A 22 0.67 -0.13 18.89
C LEU A 22 1.98 0.52 18.41
N PRO A 23 1.99 1.71 17.80
CA PRO A 23 3.22 2.40 17.41
C PRO A 23 4.10 2.83 18.59
N GLU A 24 3.50 3.03 19.76
CA GLU A 24 4.19 3.50 20.98
C GLU A 24 4.82 2.35 21.78
N LEU A 25 4.52 1.10 21.42
CA LEU A 25 5.12 -0.06 22.08
C LEU A 25 6.63 -0.12 21.78
N GLU A 26 7.42 -0.17 22.84
CA GLU A 26 8.87 -0.33 22.75
C GLU A 26 9.25 -1.80 22.89
N PHE A 27 9.80 -2.38 21.82
CA PHE A 27 10.21 -3.77 21.80
C PHE A 27 11.74 -3.91 21.91
N THR A 28 12.16 -5.01 22.51
CA THR A 28 13.57 -5.40 22.51
C THR A 28 14.05 -5.60 21.07
N TYR A 29 15.10 -4.90 20.70
CA TYR A 29 15.65 -4.88 19.34
C TYR A 29 17.17 -4.95 19.35
N ALA A 30 17.72 -5.69 18.41
CA ALA A 30 19.14 -5.66 18.08
C ALA A 30 19.30 -5.83 16.56
N PRO A 31 20.16 -5.03 15.88
CA PRO A 31 20.28 -5.00 14.42
C PRO A 31 20.40 -6.36 13.72
N PRO A 32 21.14 -7.35 14.26
CA PRO A 32 21.23 -8.66 13.62
C PRO A 32 19.93 -9.48 13.64
N PHE A 33 18.96 -9.13 14.50
CA PHE A 33 17.78 -9.96 14.75
C PHE A 33 16.44 -9.25 14.48
N GLY A 34 16.46 -7.96 14.26
CA GLY A 34 15.22 -7.19 14.05
C GLY A 34 15.47 -5.76 13.62
N SER A 35 14.38 -5.05 13.36
CA SER A 35 14.38 -3.63 13.03
C SER A 35 13.90 -2.80 14.21
N ALA A 36 14.31 -1.54 14.28
CA ALA A 36 13.89 -0.60 15.33
C ALA A 36 12.37 -0.45 15.44
N LYS A 37 11.67 -0.56 14.32
CA LYS A 37 10.20 -0.68 14.27
C LYS A 37 9.83 -2.11 13.90
N ASP A 38 9.15 -2.78 14.83
CA ASP A 38 8.64 -4.15 14.63
C ASP A 38 7.41 -4.14 13.70
N PRO A 39 7.10 -5.25 13.00
CA PRO A 39 5.85 -5.38 12.26
C PRO A 39 4.58 -5.01 13.03
N VAL A 40 4.54 -5.19 14.34
CA VAL A 40 3.42 -4.76 15.19
C VAL A 40 3.28 -3.23 15.19
N ASN A 41 4.41 -2.50 15.35
CA ASN A 41 4.38 -1.03 15.25
C ASN A 41 3.94 -0.59 13.84
N MET A 42 4.46 -1.26 12.80
CA MET A 42 4.11 -0.95 11.41
C MET A 42 2.63 -1.21 11.11
N ALA A 43 2.05 -2.28 11.67
CA ALA A 43 0.62 -2.55 11.57
C ALA A 43 -0.21 -1.44 12.24
N GLY A 44 0.24 -0.94 13.39
CA GLY A 44 -0.37 0.21 14.07
C GLY A 44 -0.34 1.46 13.19
N TYR A 45 0.81 1.82 12.62
CA TYR A 45 0.92 2.98 11.71
C TYR A 45 0.02 2.84 10.49
N ALA A 46 -0.03 1.66 9.86
CA ALA A 46 -0.89 1.43 8.70
C ALA A 46 -2.37 1.59 9.06
N ALA A 47 -2.81 1.00 10.18
CA ALA A 47 -4.19 1.10 10.65
C ALA A 47 -4.56 2.54 11.04
N MET A 48 -3.66 3.28 11.70
CA MET A 48 -3.87 4.70 11.99
C MET A 48 -4.10 5.52 10.72
N ASN A 49 -3.28 5.31 9.69
CA ASN A 49 -3.41 6.03 8.42
C ASN A 49 -4.78 5.80 7.76
N ILE A 50 -5.31 4.59 7.86
CA ILE A 50 -6.65 4.24 7.36
C ILE A 50 -7.73 4.95 8.20
N ILE A 51 -7.68 4.85 9.52
CA ILE A 51 -8.67 5.45 10.43
C ILE A 51 -8.68 6.97 10.30
N LEU A 52 -7.52 7.60 10.13
CA LEU A 52 -7.38 9.04 9.95
C LEU A 52 -7.68 9.51 8.51
N GLY A 53 -8.08 8.62 7.60
CA GLY A 53 -8.39 8.94 6.21
C GLY A 53 -7.15 9.34 5.38
N GLN A 54 -5.96 9.13 5.91
CA GLN A 54 -4.71 9.46 5.23
C GLN A 54 -4.38 8.47 4.11
N SER A 55 -4.84 7.22 4.23
CA SER A 55 -4.77 6.20 3.20
C SER A 55 -6.12 5.51 3.03
N GLU A 56 -6.47 5.20 1.79
CA GLU A 56 -7.65 4.43 1.42
C GLU A 56 -7.22 3.21 0.63
N ASN A 57 -7.50 2.03 1.14
CA ASN A 57 -7.11 0.78 0.50
C ASN A 57 -8.29 0.13 -0.22
N ILE A 58 -7.97 -0.55 -1.33
CA ILE A 58 -8.84 -1.55 -1.93
C ILE A 58 -8.16 -2.91 -1.89
N GLN A 59 -8.95 -3.97 -1.84
CA GLN A 59 -8.45 -5.33 -1.83
C GLN A 59 -8.31 -5.86 -3.28
N TRP A 60 -7.45 -6.86 -3.46
CA TRP A 60 -7.19 -7.45 -4.77
C TRP A 60 -8.47 -7.90 -5.51
N HIS A 61 -9.45 -8.44 -4.80
CA HIS A 61 -10.70 -8.93 -5.39
C HIS A 61 -11.66 -7.81 -5.81
N GLU A 62 -11.45 -6.57 -5.35
CA GLU A 62 -12.23 -5.40 -5.74
C GLU A 62 -11.68 -4.72 -7.00
N LEU A 63 -10.41 -5.00 -7.36
CA LEU A 63 -9.71 -4.26 -8.40
C LEU A 63 -10.43 -4.29 -9.75
N ALA A 64 -10.87 -5.46 -10.20
CA ALA A 64 -11.54 -5.61 -11.50
C ALA A 64 -12.82 -4.77 -11.57
N ASP A 65 -13.64 -4.81 -10.52
CA ASP A 65 -14.89 -4.04 -10.44
C ASP A 65 -14.64 -2.53 -10.40
N GLU A 66 -13.59 -2.11 -9.69
CA GLU A 66 -13.23 -0.69 -9.61
C GLU A 66 -12.73 -0.14 -10.95
N LEU A 67 -11.95 -0.92 -11.69
CA LEU A 67 -11.52 -0.57 -13.05
C LEU A 67 -12.70 -0.55 -14.03
N ALA A 68 -13.64 -1.48 -13.92
CA ALA A 68 -14.85 -1.47 -14.73
C ALA A 68 -15.74 -0.23 -14.52
N LYS A 69 -15.63 0.43 -13.36
CA LYS A 69 -16.29 1.71 -13.05
C LYS A 69 -15.57 2.93 -13.63
N GLY A 70 -14.52 2.72 -14.44
CA GLY A 70 -13.78 3.79 -15.11
C GLY A 70 -12.60 4.36 -14.31
N LYS A 71 -12.18 3.71 -13.24
CA LYS A 71 -10.94 4.09 -12.53
C LYS A 71 -9.72 3.65 -13.31
N VAL A 72 -8.60 4.32 -13.10
CA VAL A 72 -7.33 4.05 -13.79
C VAL A 72 -6.33 3.45 -12.82
N LEU A 73 -5.73 2.33 -13.21
CA LEU A 73 -4.62 1.73 -12.48
C LEU A 73 -3.33 2.47 -12.81
N LEU A 74 -2.68 3.02 -11.78
CA LEU A 74 -1.40 3.70 -11.87
C LEU A 74 -0.32 2.82 -11.20
N ASP A 75 0.54 2.22 -12.01
CA ASP A 75 1.67 1.43 -11.51
C ASP A 75 2.89 2.35 -11.35
N VAL A 76 3.40 2.44 -10.14
CA VAL A 76 4.54 3.31 -9.80
C VAL A 76 5.87 2.55 -9.72
N ARG A 77 5.93 1.34 -10.29
CA ARG A 77 7.18 0.58 -10.44
C ARG A 77 8.04 1.16 -11.56
N ASN A 78 9.34 0.88 -11.49
CA ASN A 78 10.26 1.21 -12.58
C ASN A 78 9.99 0.35 -13.82
N PRO A 79 10.22 0.86 -15.06
CA PRO A 79 9.98 0.10 -16.29
C PRO A 79 10.67 -1.26 -16.34
N ALA A 80 11.86 -1.38 -15.76
CA ALA A 80 12.60 -2.64 -15.70
C ALA A 80 11.89 -3.73 -14.88
N GLU A 81 11.07 -3.36 -13.90
CA GLU A 81 10.28 -4.31 -13.09
C GLU A 81 9.10 -4.87 -13.88
N LEU A 82 8.54 -4.08 -14.80
CA LEU A 82 7.36 -4.43 -15.61
C LEU A 82 7.65 -5.55 -16.62
N ILE A 83 8.92 -5.76 -16.95
CA ILE A 83 9.37 -6.85 -17.85
C ILE A 83 9.06 -8.23 -17.24
N LYS A 84 9.02 -8.31 -15.89
CA LYS A 84 8.74 -9.56 -15.15
C LYS A 84 7.24 -9.85 -14.97
N GLY A 85 6.40 -8.99 -15.50
CA GLY A 85 4.95 -9.06 -15.40
C GLY A 85 4.36 -7.70 -15.02
N LYS A 86 3.20 -7.40 -15.56
CA LYS A 86 2.51 -6.12 -15.40
C LYS A 86 0.99 -6.32 -15.44
N PHE A 87 0.25 -5.35 -14.97
CA PHE A 87 -1.20 -5.33 -15.13
C PHE A 87 -1.59 -5.03 -16.58
N LYS A 88 -2.75 -5.51 -16.98
CA LYS A 88 -3.40 -5.06 -18.23
C LYS A 88 -3.97 -3.65 -18.04
N ASN A 89 -3.92 -2.83 -19.10
CA ASN A 89 -4.57 -1.50 -19.12
C ASN A 89 -4.16 -0.60 -17.95
N TYR A 90 -2.87 -0.46 -17.70
CA TYR A 90 -2.31 0.39 -16.66
C TYR A 90 -1.63 1.64 -17.26
N GLN A 91 -1.54 2.69 -16.47
CA GLN A 91 -0.63 3.80 -16.70
C GLN A 91 0.62 3.60 -15.84
N ASN A 92 1.80 3.88 -16.38
CA ASN A 92 3.04 3.78 -15.61
C ASN A 92 3.70 5.14 -15.45
N ILE A 93 3.85 5.55 -14.21
CA ILE A 93 4.70 6.68 -13.82
C ILE A 93 5.51 6.22 -12.60
N PRO A 94 6.81 5.98 -12.74
CA PRO A 94 7.66 5.62 -11.61
C PRO A 94 7.54 6.62 -10.46
N LEU A 95 7.58 6.11 -9.21
CA LEU A 95 7.42 6.97 -8.03
C LEU A 95 8.37 8.17 -8.05
N ASP A 96 9.61 7.94 -8.46
CA ASP A 96 10.67 8.98 -8.47
C ASP A 96 10.39 10.10 -9.49
N GLU A 97 9.62 9.81 -10.54
CA GLU A 97 9.20 10.76 -11.57
C GLU A 97 7.83 11.38 -11.30
N LEU A 98 7.06 10.83 -10.34
CA LEU A 98 5.65 11.15 -10.18
C LEU A 98 5.39 12.65 -9.97
N ARG A 99 6.21 13.32 -9.15
CA ARG A 99 6.04 14.76 -8.87
C ARG A 99 6.22 15.64 -10.11
N GLU A 100 7.12 15.26 -11.00
CA GLU A 100 7.42 16.02 -12.23
C GLU A 100 6.39 15.73 -13.32
N ARG A 101 5.68 14.61 -13.24
CA ARG A 101 4.75 14.10 -14.25
C ARG A 101 3.28 14.15 -13.80
N LEU A 102 2.95 14.91 -12.75
CA LEU A 102 1.57 15.08 -12.28
C LEU A 102 0.64 15.67 -13.35
N ASN A 103 1.18 16.46 -14.27
CA ASN A 103 0.43 17.05 -15.40
C ASN A 103 -0.05 16.01 -16.43
N GLU A 104 0.43 14.80 -16.41
CA GLU A 104 -0.06 13.67 -17.24
C GLU A 104 -1.33 13.03 -16.66
N LEU A 105 -1.70 13.38 -15.42
CA LEU A 105 -2.84 12.84 -14.72
C LEU A 105 -4.03 13.82 -14.72
N ASP A 106 -5.24 13.29 -14.92
CA ASP A 106 -6.48 14.10 -14.85
C ASP A 106 -7.06 14.01 -13.42
N LYS A 107 -7.23 15.16 -12.76
CA LYS A 107 -7.82 15.25 -11.41
C LYS A 107 -9.30 14.84 -11.34
N LYS A 108 -9.97 14.71 -12.48
CA LYS A 108 -11.36 14.23 -12.56
C LYS A 108 -11.46 12.71 -12.51
N ILE A 109 -10.35 12.01 -12.69
CA ILE A 109 -10.27 10.55 -12.69
C ILE A 109 -9.85 10.08 -11.28
N GLN A 110 -10.45 9.01 -10.81
CA GLN A 110 -9.98 8.32 -9.62
C GLN A 110 -8.93 7.27 -10.00
N TYR A 111 -7.79 7.32 -9.33
CA TYR A 111 -6.68 6.40 -9.55
C TYR A 111 -6.65 5.30 -8.49
N ILE A 112 -6.18 4.13 -8.90
CA ILE A 112 -5.77 3.04 -8.00
C ILE A 112 -4.26 2.89 -8.18
N VAL A 113 -3.50 3.17 -7.14
CA VAL A 113 -2.04 3.08 -7.21
C VAL A 113 -1.56 1.70 -6.80
N SER A 114 -0.57 1.19 -7.53
CA SER A 114 0.10 -0.09 -7.23
C SER A 114 1.61 0.05 -7.39
N CYS A 115 2.34 -0.79 -6.66
CA CYS A 115 3.78 -0.99 -6.87
C CYS A 115 4.10 -2.48 -6.74
N GLN A 116 5.29 -2.87 -6.26
CA GLN A 116 5.61 -4.28 -6.04
C GLN A 116 5.00 -4.84 -4.74
N SER A 117 5.06 -4.09 -3.61
CA SER A 117 4.74 -4.62 -2.28
C SER A 117 3.93 -3.69 -1.37
N GLY A 118 3.58 -2.48 -1.83
CA GLY A 118 2.72 -1.54 -1.10
C GLY A 118 3.39 -0.24 -0.63
N LEU A 119 4.70 -0.23 -0.33
CA LEU A 119 5.35 0.97 0.23
C LEU A 119 5.41 2.14 -0.77
N ARG A 120 5.85 1.89 -2.01
CA ARG A 120 5.94 2.93 -3.03
C ARG A 120 4.54 3.44 -3.44
N SER A 121 3.57 2.56 -3.53
CA SER A 121 2.19 2.95 -3.84
C SER A 121 1.55 3.75 -2.70
N TYR A 122 1.83 3.43 -1.44
CA TYR A 122 1.44 4.27 -0.31
C TYR A 122 2.05 5.69 -0.42
N ASN A 123 3.35 5.80 -0.73
CA ASN A 123 3.98 7.11 -0.93
C ASN A 123 3.37 7.87 -2.12
N ALA A 124 3.08 7.18 -3.22
CA ALA A 124 2.38 7.76 -4.37
C ALA A 124 0.97 8.25 -4.00
N GLU A 125 0.21 7.46 -3.25
CA GLU A 125 -1.09 7.87 -2.73
C GLU A 125 -0.99 9.17 -1.92
N ARG A 126 0.00 9.27 -1.03
CA ARG A 126 0.22 10.47 -0.21
C ARG A 126 0.55 11.69 -1.06
N ILE A 127 1.41 11.55 -2.07
CA ILE A 127 1.74 12.61 -3.02
C ILE A 127 0.48 13.06 -3.77
N LEU A 128 -0.25 12.12 -4.36
CA LEU A 128 -1.42 12.42 -5.17
C LEU A 128 -2.55 13.07 -4.35
N LYS A 129 -2.81 12.58 -3.13
CA LYS A 129 -3.80 13.20 -2.23
C LYS A 129 -3.43 14.63 -1.86
N GLN A 130 -2.16 14.91 -1.58
CA GLN A 130 -1.69 16.28 -1.30
C GLN A 130 -1.89 17.22 -2.48
N GLU A 131 -1.80 16.71 -3.71
CA GLU A 131 -2.00 17.46 -4.93
C GLU A 131 -3.48 17.52 -5.39
N GLY A 132 -4.39 16.95 -4.58
CA GLY A 132 -5.84 17.03 -4.80
C GLY A 132 -6.39 15.98 -5.78
N TYR A 133 -5.67 14.89 -6.03
CA TYR A 133 -6.17 13.75 -6.81
C TYR A 133 -7.01 12.81 -5.94
N GLN A 134 -8.00 12.17 -6.56
CA GLN A 134 -8.74 11.07 -5.94
C GLN A 134 -7.96 9.77 -6.17
N VAL A 135 -7.52 9.13 -5.11
CA VAL A 135 -6.64 7.96 -5.22
C VAL A 135 -6.88 6.98 -4.08
N LYS A 136 -6.77 5.69 -4.42
CA LYS A 136 -6.76 4.58 -3.46
C LYS A 136 -5.53 3.71 -3.69
N ASN A 137 -5.06 3.06 -2.65
CA ASN A 137 -3.92 2.13 -2.71
C ASN A 137 -4.41 0.69 -2.86
N LEU A 138 -3.85 -0.06 -3.80
CA LEU A 138 -4.07 -1.50 -3.91
C LEU A 138 -3.28 -2.22 -2.80
N ASP A 139 -3.99 -2.79 -1.84
CA ASP A 139 -3.38 -3.51 -0.73
C ASP A 139 -2.62 -4.74 -1.21
N GLY A 140 -1.39 -4.94 -0.70
CA GLY A 140 -0.47 -5.98 -1.15
C GLY A 140 0.10 -5.78 -2.56
N ALA A 141 -0.41 -4.80 -3.32
CA ALA A 141 0.08 -4.38 -4.63
C ALA A 141 0.23 -5.53 -5.66
N PHE A 142 1.10 -5.38 -6.66
CA PHE A 142 1.33 -6.39 -7.69
C PHE A 142 1.79 -7.73 -7.13
N GLY A 143 2.65 -7.71 -6.11
CA GLY A 143 3.21 -8.92 -5.52
C GLY A 143 2.16 -9.84 -4.89
N LEU A 144 1.16 -9.31 -4.20
CA LEU A 144 0.05 -10.11 -3.71
C LEU A 144 -0.85 -10.53 -4.87
N TYR A 145 -1.19 -9.60 -5.77
CA TYR A 145 -2.13 -9.83 -6.87
C TYR A 145 -1.73 -11.03 -7.72
N ILE A 146 -0.47 -11.09 -8.17
CA ILE A 146 0.03 -12.19 -9.01
C ILE A 146 0.05 -13.55 -8.31
N ASN A 147 0.06 -13.57 -6.97
CA ASN A 147 0.05 -14.82 -6.20
C ASN A 147 -1.39 -15.34 -5.91
N VAL A 148 -2.40 -14.50 -6.04
CA VAL A 148 -3.80 -14.88 -5.74
C VAL A 148 -4.65 -14.99 -7.00
N THR A 149 -4.33 -14.26 -8.06
CA THR A 149 -5.05 -14.30 -9.35
C THR A 149 -4.15 -13.80 -10.49
N ASN A 150 -4.53 -14.14 -11.73
CA ASN A 150 -3.83 -13.67 -12.95
C ASN A 150 -4.76 -12.94 -13.92
N ASP A 151 -6.00 -12.63 -13.53
CA ASP A 151 -7.05 -12.15 -14.43
C ASP A 151 -6.68 -10.84 -15.15
N LEU A 152 -5.96 -9.95 -14.49
CA LEU A 152 -5.52 -8.66 -15.02
C LEU A 152 -4.01 -8.59 -15.29
N ILE A 153 -3.31 -9.73 -15.39
CA ILE A 153 -1.86 -9.77 -15.59
C ILE A 153 -1.52 -10.12 -17.05
N GLU A 154 -0.44 -9.50 -17.57
CA GLU A 154 0.21 -9.81 -18.86
C GLU A 154 1.73 -9.80 -18.74
#